data_cc725853cc733ae4fc11f90f80aa10ca
#
_entry.id   cc725853cc733ae4fc11f90f80aa10ca
#
_cell.length_a   1.000
_cell.length_b   1.000
_cell.length_c   1.000
_cell.angle_alpha   90.00
_cell.angle_beta   90.00
_cell.angle_gamma   90.00
#
_symmetry.space_group_name_H-M   'P 1'
#
loop_
_entity.id
_entity.type
_entity.pdbx_description
1 polymer ?
#
loop_
_entity_poly.entity_id
_entity_poly.type
_entity_poly.pdbx_seq_one_letter_code
_entity_poly.pdbx_strand_id
1 'polypeptide(L)'
;MKNNKLYGPDLWKRNEHGLLESVDYEFNKDGSVNWRAMINPEHLYPNKEHFEMRKMPVPESIEGLEDNQLLIKLGGIKELLKLRGVKSVGYSVEESSDERSVIRCIIDFIPNYENADSEGFGLSFSSIANATVHNTNGFAAKFLECIAENRA
;
A
#
# COMPACT_ATOMS: atom_id res chain seq x y z
N MET A 1 10.32 7.65 17.46
CA MET A 1 9.99 6.66 16.41
C MET A 1 10.53 5.31 16.83
N LYS A 2 9.67 4.33 17.10
CA LYS A 2 10.11 2.96 17.28
C LYS A 2 10.52 2.41 15.91
N ASN A 3 11.77 2.01 15.78
CA ASN A 3 12.32 1.44 14.56
C ASN A 3 11.79 0.01 14.40
N ASN A 4 10.61 -0.16 13.80
CA ASN A 4 10.01 -1.48 13.56
C ASN A 4 10.75 -2.20 12.42
N LYS A 5 11.97 -2.64 12.68
CA LYS A 5 12.67 -3.56 11.77
C LYS A 5 12.04 -4.94 11.92
N LEU A 6 11.12 -5.27 11.05
CA LEU A 6 10.47 -6.58 10.97
C LEU A 6 11.40 -7.58 10.28
N TYR A 7 12.40 -8.11 11.03
CA TYR A 7 13.31 -9.13 10.52
C TYR A 7 13.31 -10.34 11.46
N GLY A 8 13.05 -11.50 10.92
CA GLY A 8 13.13 -12.78 11.61
C GLY A 8 11.77 -13.35 12.07
N PRO A 9 11.74 -14.66 12.40
CA PRO A 9 10.51 -15.42 12.70
C PRO A 9 9.69 -14.85 13.86
N ASP A 10 10.35 -14.47 14.95
CA ASP A 10 9.66 -13.95 16.15
C ASP A 10 9.00 -12.59 15.92
N LEU A 11 9.51 -11.81 14.96
CA LEU A 11 8.95 -10.51 14.61
C LEU A 11 7.68 -10.62 13.73
N TRP A 12 7.40 -11.82 13.21
CA TRP A 12 6.21 -12.11 12.39
C TRP A 12 5.14 -12.86 13.17
N LYS A 13 5.37 -13.12 14.47
CA LYS A 13 4.39 -13.78 15.30
C LYS A 13 3.14 -12.91 15.45
N ARG A 14 1.97 -13.51 15.23
CA ARG A 14 0.69 -12.83 15.30
C ARG A 14 -0.15 -13.37 16.43
N ASN A 15 -0.93 -12.49 17.05
CA ASN A 15 -1.91 -12.83 18.06
C ASN A 15 -3.17 -13.48 17.44
N GLU A 16 -4.13 -13.83 18.27
CA GLU A 16 -5.42 -14.40 17.87
C GLU A 16 -6.24 -13.48 16.93
N HIS A 17 -5.97 -12.18 16.95
CA HIS A 17 -6.60 -11.19 16.07
C HIS A 17 -5.84 -10.98 14.75
N GLY A 18 -4.79 -11.76 14.48
CA GLY A 18 -3.97 -11.65 13.28
C GLY A 18 -3.04 -10.43 13.25
N LEU A 19 -2.89 -9.70 14.36
CA LEU A 19 -1.99 -8.57 14.48
C LEU A 19 -0.61 -9.02 14.97
N LEU A 20 0.47 -8.37 14.51
CA LEU A 20 1.84 -8.67 14.95
C LEU A 20 2.03 -8.34 16.42
N GLU A 21 2.49 -9.30 17.22
CA GLU A 21 2.72 -9.12 18.67
C GLU A 21 3.82 -8.08 18.98
N SER A 22 4.74 -7.85 18.05
CA SER A 22 5.86 -6.92 18.20
C SER A 22 5.55 -5.47 17.85
N VAL A 23 4.30 -5.17 17.42
CA VAL A 23 3.89 -3.85 16.94
C VAL A 23 2.87 -3.25 17.90
N ASP A 24 3.11 -2.01 18.31
CA ASP A 24 2.12 -1.20 19.03
C ASP A 24 1.17 -0.58 18.00
N TYR A 25 -0.02 -1.15 17.87
CA TYR A 25 -1.04 -0.62 16.96
C TYR A 25 -1.80 0.53 17.60
N GLU A 26 -2.11 1.52 16.79
CA GLU A 26 -3.06 2.58 17.10
C GLU A 26 -4.48 2.15 16.74
N PHE A 27 -5.45 2.39 17.61
CA PHE A 27 -6.84 2.00 17.39
C PHE A 27 -7.76 3.21 17.34
N ASN A 28 -8.77 3.13 16.50
CA ASN A 28 -9.89 4.05 16.47
C ASN A 28 -10.84 3.79 17.66
N LYS A 29 -11.77 4.70 17.89
CA LYS A 29 -12.77 4.57 18.97
C LYS A 29 -13.70 3.36 18.82
N ASP A 30 -13.88 2.88 17.61
CA ASP A 30 -14.68 1.70 17.27
C ASP A 30 -13.91 0.36 17.39
N GLY A 31 -12.64 0.42 17.79
CA GLY A 31 -11.77 -0.75 17.94
C GLY A 31 -11.05 -1.20 16.67
N SER A 32 -11.30 -0.56 15.54
CA SER A 32 -10.54 -0.83 14.30
C SER A 32 -9.13 -0.24 14.39
N VAL A 33 -8.17 -0.83 13.65
CA VAL A 33 -6.82 -0.28 13.57
C VAL A 33 -6.86 1.06 12.83
N ASN A 34 -6.25 2.07 13.42
CA ASN A 34 -6.05 3.36 12.76
C ASN A 34 -4.86 3.25 11.78
N TRP A 35 -5.11 2.71 10.60
CA TRP A 35 -4.07 2.52 9.57
C TRP A 35 -3.39 3.82 9.17
N ARG A 36 -4.12 4.94 9.26
CA ARG A 36 -3.55 6.27 8.98
C ARG A 36 -2.44 6.64 9.95
N ALA A 37 -2.64 6.37 11.25
CA ALA A 37 -1.63 6.62 12.27
C ALA A 37 -0.44 5.64 12.19
N MET A 38 -0.63 4.48 11.57
CA MET A 38 0.43 3.49 11.36
C MET A 38 1.38 3.85 10.21
N ILE A 39 1.03 4.82 9.35
CA ILE A 39 1.86 5.24 8.23
C ILE A 39 2.99 6.15 8.73
N ASN A 40 4.25 5.80 8.42
CA ASN A 40 5.36 6.71 8.65
C ASN A 40 5.17 8.00 7.84
N PRO A 41 5.19 9.19 8.47
CA PRO A 41 5.03 10.47 7.77
C PRO A 41 5.97 10.68 6.57
N GLU A 42 7.16 10.07 6.58
CA GLU A 42 8.11 10.13 5.45
C GLU A 42 7.56 9.47 4.17
N HIS A 43 6.56 8.60 4.29
CA HIS A 43 5.88 7.95 3.18
C HIS A 43 4.67 8.72 2.66
N LEU A 44 4.39 9.89 3.21
CA LEU A 44 3.29 10.74 2.78
C LEU A 44 3.81 11.95 2.02
N TYR A 45 3.00 12.45 1.09
CA TYR A 45 3.28 13.69 0.38
C TYR A 45 1.97 14.35 -0.10
N PRO A 46 1.96 15.68 -0.32
CA PRO A 46 0.77 16.37 -0.80
C PRO A 46 0.31 15.86 -2.17
N ASN A 47 -0.98 15.65 -2.33
CA ASN A 47 -1.61 15.28 -3.60
C ASN A 47 -1.66 16.50 -4.53
N LYS A 48 -0.65 16.65 -5.37
CA LYS A 48 -0.50 17.76 -6.30
C LYS A 48 -1.75 17.98 -7.16
N GLU A 49 -2.33 16.93 -7.72
CA GLU A 49 -3.53 17.02 -8.56
C GLU A 49 -4.73 17.59 -7.79
N HIS A 50 -4.89 17.20 -6.51
CA HIS A 50 -5.94 17.74 -5.64
C HIS A 50 -5.86 19.27 -5.52
N PHE A 51 -4.65 19.82 -5.32
CA PHE A 51 -4.43 21.26 -5.18
C PHE A 51 -4.53 22.00 -6.52
N GLU A 52 -3.97 21.45 -7.58
CA GLU A 52 -4.03 22.05 -8.93
C GLU A 52 -5.46 22.16 -9.46
N MET A 53 -6.29 21.11 -9.29
CA MET A 53 -7.70 21.15 -9.67
C MET A 53 -8.49 22.25 -8.95
N ARG A 54 -8.09 22.58 -7.72
CA ARG A 54 -8.71 23.65 -6.92
C ARG A 54 -8.04 25.00 -7.10
N LYS A 55 -7.05 25.10 -7.98
CA LYS A 55 -6.25 26.32 -8.19
C LYS A 55 -5.60 26.84 -6.91
N MET A 56 -5.18 25.93 -6.04
CA MET A 56 -4.49 26.20 -4.79
C MET A 56 -3.00 25.90 -4.94
N PRO A 57 -2.11 26.61 -4.22
CA PRO A 57 -0.71 26.27 -4.20
C PRO A 57 -0.49 24.90 -3.54
N VAL A 58 0.41 24.09 -4.11
CA VAL A 58 0.78 22.79 -3.53
C VAL A 58 1.64 23.05 -2.28
N PRO A 59 1.24 22.57 -1.09
CA PRO A 59 2.04 22.72 0.13
C PRO A 59 3.38 22.00 0.04
N GLU A 60 4.41 22.54 0.68
CA GLU A 60 5.73 21.89 0.80
C GLU A 60 5.77 20.84 1.93
N SER A 61 4.86 20.93 2.90
CA SER A 61 4.74 20.04 4.06
C SER A 61 3.41 19.34 4.07
N ILE A 62 3.37 18.17 4.72
CA ILE A 62 2.14 17.41 4.97
C ILE A 62 1.40 17.86 6.23
N GLU A 63 1.97 18.79 6.98
CA GLU A 63 1.42 19.25 8.25
C GLU A 63 0.07 19.95 8.06
N GLY A 64 -0.94 19.54 8.83
CA GLY A 64 -2.29 20.12 8.75
C GLY A 64 -3.11 19.69 7.54
N LEU A 65 -2.60 18.78 6.69
CA LEU A 65 -3.35 18.26 5.55
C LEU A 65 -4.26 17.11 5.96
N GLU A 66 -5.45 17.09 5.37
CA GLU A 66 -6.41 15.99 5.49
C GLU A 66 -6.03 14.81 4.60
N ASP A 67 -6.58 13.62 4.89
CA ASP A 67 -6.26 12.37 4.18
C ASP A 67 -6.51 12.44 2.66
N ASN A 68 -7.56 13.14 2.24
CA ASN A 68 -7.88 13.35 0.81
C ASN A 68 -6.89 14.28 0.08
N GLN A 69 -6.05 14.99 0.83
CA GLN A 69 -5.02 15.89 0.34
C GLN A 69 -3.63 15.23 0.29
N LEU A 70 -3.55 13.97 0.70
CA LEU A 70 -2.30 13.21 0.82
C LEU A 70 -2.27 12.03 -0.13
N LEU A 71 -1.07 11.67 -0.55
CA LEU A 71 -0.77 10.42 -1.25
C LEU A 71 0.28 9.63 -0.46
N ILE A 72 0.25 8.30 -0.61
CA ILE A 72 1.19 7.38 0.03
C ILE A 72 2.22 6.94 -1.00
N LYS A 73 3.50 7.01 -0.65
CA LYS A 73 4.57 6.42 -1.46
C LYS A 73 4.48 4.90 -1.43
N LEU A 74 4.96 4.25 -2.48
CA LEU A 74 4.98 2.79 -2.60
C LEU A 74 5.60 2.09 -1.37
N GLY A 75 6.66 2.69 -0.78
CA GLY A 75 7.28 2.17 0.46
C GLY A 75 6.29 2.09 1.62
N GLY A 76 5.46 3.11 1.80
CA GLY A 76 4.42 3.14 2.84
C GLY A 76 3.32 2.10 2.61
N ILE A 77 2.90 1.92 1.35
CA ILE A 77 1.93 0.86 1.00
C ILE A 77 2.51 -0.52 1.35
N LYS A 78 3.77 -0.78 1.01
CA LYS A 78 4.46 -2.04 1.34
C LYS A 78 4.60 -2.26 2.86
N GLU A 79 4.82 -1.21 3.64
CA GLU A 79 4.83 -1.28 5.11
C GLU A 79 3.45 -1.61 5.67
N LEU A 80 2.40 -0.96 5.20
CA LEU A 80 1.02 -1.28 5.61
C LEU A 80 0.64 -2.72 5.28
N LEU A 81 1.02 -3.21 4.10
CA LEU A 81 0.79 -4.61 3.70
C LEU A 81 1.46 -5.60 4.68
N LYS A 82 2.69 -5.30 5.14
CA LYS A 82 3.38 -6.12 6.14
C LYS A 82 2.66 -6.10 7.49
N LEU A 83 2.21 -4.93 7.93
CA LEU A 83 1.48 -4.78 9.19
C LEU A 83 0.14 -5.52 9.13
N ARG A 84 -0.62 -5.34 8.05
CA ARG A 84 -1.92 -6.01 7.84
C ARG A 84 -1.79 -7.52 7.72
N GLY A 85 -0.73 -7.99 7.09
CA GLY A 85 -0.45 -9.39 6.84
C GLY A 85 -1.00 -9.88 5.51
N VAL A 86 -0.07 -10.27 4.66
CA VAL A 86 -0.32 -10.81 3.32
C VAL A 86 0.07 -12.28 3.31
N LYS A 87 -0.84 -13.14 2.87
CA LYS A 87 -0.61 -14.57 2.66
C LYS A 87 0.14 -14.80 1.36
N SER A 88 -0.30 -14.14 0.30
CA SER A 88 0.32 -14.23 -1.02
C SER A 88 0.12 -12.96 -1.83
N VAL A 89 1.09 -12.65 -2.69
CA VAL A 89 0.97 -11.67 -3.76
C VAL A 89 1.34 -12.38 -5.05
N GLY A 90 0.41 -12.41 -5.99
CA GLY A 90 0.60 -13.00 -7.31
C GLY A 90 0.50 -11.93 -8.39
N TYR A 91 1.31 -12.07 -9.43
CA TYR A 91 1.23 -11.22 -10.61
C TYR A 91 1.03 -12.09 -11.86
N SER A 92 0.20 -11.61 -12.78
CA SER A 92 0.08 -12.18 -14.12
C SER A 92 0.27 -11.09 -15.17
N VAL A 93 1.06 -11.40 -16.19
CA VAL A 93 1.24 -10.52 -17.34
C VAL A 93 0.07 -10.77 -18.29
N GLU A 94 -0.80 -9.76 -18.44
CA GLU A 94 -1.96 -9.81 -19.34
C GLU A 94 -1.55 -9.36 -20.77
N GLU A 95 -0.59 -8.44 -20.84
CA GLU A 95 -0.01 -7.94 -22.09
C GLU A 95 1.41 -7.45 -21.84
N SER A 96 2.34 -7.74 -22.75
CA SER A 96 3.69 -7.17 -22.73
C SER A 96 4.19 -6.92 -24.15
N SER A 97 4.63 -5.69 -24.39
CA SER A 97 5.24 -5.23 -25.63
C SER A 97 6.22 -4.09 -25.34
N ASP A 98 6.97 -3.67 -26.37
CA ASP A 98 7.91 -2.54 -26.24
C ASP A 98 7.22 -1.20 -25.93
N GLU A 99 5.91 -1.09 -26.18
CA GLU A 99 5.13 0.14 -26.00
C GLU A 99 4.20 0.10 -24.79
N ARG A 100 3.83 -1.11 -24.33
CA ARG A 100 2.82 -1.30 -23.28
C ARG A 100 3.05 -2.58 -22.49
N SER A 101 2.85 -2.48 -21.19
CA SER A 101 2.70 -3.64 -20.30
C SER A 101 1.43 -3.50 -19.47
N VAL A 102 0.69 -4.60 -19.32
CA VAL A 102 -0.50 -4.71 -18.49
C VAL A 102 -0.31 -5.86 -17.53
N ILE A 103 -0.36 -5.57 -16.24
CA ILE A 103 -0.17 -6.55 -15.18
C ILE A 103 -1.39 -6.57 -14.27
N ARG A 104 -1.83 -7.78 -13.93
CA ARG A 104 -2.79 -8.05 -12.88
C ARG A 104 -2.03 -8.42 -11.61
N CYS A 105 -2.39 -7.79 -10.50
CA CYS A 105 -1.98 -8.18 -9.17
C CYS A 105 -3.15 -8.86 -8.44
N ILE A 106 -2.86 -9.92 -7.70
CA ILE A 106 -3.80 -10.57 -6.77
C ILE A 106 -3.12 -10.59 -5.41
N ILE A 107 -3.80 -10.05 -4.41
CA ILE A 107 -3.32 -10.02 -3.03
C ILE A 107 -4.29 -10.80 -2.16
N ASP A 108 -3.80 -11.85 -1.50
CA ASP A 108 -4.53 -12.58 -0.49
C ASP A 108 -4.06 -12.14 0.90
N PHE A 109 -4.95 -11.54 1.66
CA PHE A 109 -4.67 -11.17 3.05
C PHE A 109 -4.87 -12.34 3.98
N ILE A 110 -4.08 -12.41 5.05
CA ILE A 110 -4.37 -13.33 6.15
C ILE A 110 -5.63 -12.88 6.89
N PRO A 111 -6.41 -13.81 7.46
CA PRO A 111 -7.50 -13.47 8.37
C PRO A 111 -6.98 -12.60 9.53
N ASN A 112 -7.77 -11.63 9.92
CA ASN A 112 -7.53 -10.80 11.11
C ASN A 112 -8.85 -10.53 11.84
N TYR A 113 -8.80 -9.72 12.90
CA TYR A 113 -9.97 -9.39 13.72
C TYR A 113 -11.11 -8.72 12.93
N GLU A 114 -10.82 -8.05 11.80
CA GLU A 114 -11.84 -7.38 10.98
C GLU A 114 -12.71 -8.38 10.20
N ASN A 115 -12.20 -9.59 10.00
CA ASN A 115 -12.89 -10.66 9.27
C ASN A 115 -12.76 -12.03 9.93
N ALA A 116 -12.52 -12.05 11.25
CA ALA A 116 -12.36 -13.28 12.02
C ALA A 116 -13.62 -14.20 11.99
N ASP A 117 -14.79 -13.59 11.80
CA ASP A 117 -16.07 -14.33 11.72
C ASP A 117 -16.27 -15.06 10.38
N SER A 118 -15.40 -14.87 9.40
CA SER A 118 -15.51 -15.50 8.07
C SER A 118 -14.79 -16.86 7.97
N GLU A 119 -14.85 -17.70 9.00
CA GLU A 119 -14.38 -19.11 9.01
C GLU A 119 -12.99 -19.33 8.39
N GLY A 120 -12.05 -18.41 8.63
CA GLY A 120 -10.67 -18.53 8.13
C GLY A 120 -10.47 -18.15 6.66
N PHE A 121 -11.50 -17.64 5.98
CA PHE A 121 -11.36 -17.09 4.65
C PHE A 121 -10.70 -15.70 4.75
N GLY A 122 -9.49 -15.58 4.22
CA GLY A 122 -8.83 -14.28 4.03
C GLY A 122 -9.55 -13.46 2.96
N LEU A 123 -9.37 -12.14 2.99
CA LEU A 123 -9.82 -11.26 1.92
C LEU A 123 -8.86 -11.37 0.74
N SER A 124 -9.41 -11.56 -0.46
CA SER A 124 -8.65 -11.54 -1.71
C SER A 124 -9.06 -10.34 -2.54
N PHE A 125 -8.08 -9.58 -3.01
CA PHE A 125 -8.29 -8.45 -3.90
C PHE A 125 -7.50 -8.64 -5.17
N SER A 126 -8.07 -8.18 -6.28
CA SER A 126 -7.33 -8.12 -7.53
C SER A 126 -7.41 -6.72 -8.13
N SER A 127 -6.33 -6.28 -8.71
CA SER A 127 -6.21 -5.03 -9.45
C SER A 127 -5.50 -5.29 -10.77
N ILE A 128 -5.72 -4.40 -11.74
CA ILE A 128 -5.02 -4.42 -13.01
C ILE A 128 -4.49 -3.02 -13.29
N ALA A 129 -3.24 -2.95 -13.71
CA ALA A 129 -2.62 -1.68 -14.06
C ALA A 129 -1.84 -1.79 -15.36
N ASN A 130 -1.61 -0.64 -15.99
CA ASN A 130 -0.78 -0.56 -17.17
C ASN A 130 0.36 0.45 -17.02
N ALA A 131 1.40 0.20 -17.79
CA ALA A 131 2.44 1.16 -18.11
C ALA A 131 2.60 1.22 -19.63
N THR A 132 2.74 2.42 -20.16
CA THR A 132 2.96 2.67 -21.59
C THR A 132 4.10 3.67 -21.75
N VAL A 133 4.69 3.73 -22.93
CA VAL A 133 5.69 4.77 -23.26
C VAL A 133 5.13 6.18 -23.13
N HIS A 134 3.81 6.34 -23.18
CA HIS A 134 3.13 7.64 -23.07
C HIS A 134 2.79 8.04 -21.63
N ASN A 135 2.67 7.07 -20.70
CA ASN A 135 2.33 7.33 -19.29
C ASN A 135 3.49 7.05 -18.32
N THR A 136 4.69 6.79 -18.86
CA THR A 136 5.95 6.65 -18.13
C THR A 136 6.98 7.61 -18.70
N ASN A 137 7.82 8.17 -17.84
CA ASN A 137 8.78 9.19 -18.22
C ASN A 137 10.23 8.71 -18.12
N GLY A 138 11.08 9.21 -19.02
CA GLY A 138 12.52 9.05 -18.95
C GLY A 138 12.98 7.59 -18.94
N PHE A 139 13.90 7.27 -18.04
CA PHE A 139 14.51 5.93 -17.93
C PHE A 139 13.49 4.85 -17.57
N ALA A 140 12.43 5.18 -16.85
CA ALA A 140 11.38 4.24 -16.44
C ALA A 140 10.61 3.62 -17.64
N ALA A 141 10.54 4.34 -18.77
CA ALA A 141 9.91 3.82 -20.00
C ALA A 141 10.63 2.59 -20.61
N LYS A 142 11.83 2.26 -20.13
CA LYS A 142 12.56 1.03 -20.52
C LYS A 142 12.18 -0.20 -19.70
N PHE A 143 11.35 -0.04 -18.67
CA PHE A 143 10.99 -1.09 -17.70
C PHE A 143 9.47 -1.08 -17.44
N LEU A 144 8.68 -1.16 -18.52
CA LEU A 144 7.23 -1.04 -18.46
C LEU A 144 6.58 -2.09 -17.56
N GLU A 145 7.09 -3.33 -17.56
CA GLU A 145 6.62 -4.42 -16.71
C GLU A 145 6.77 -4.05 -15.22
N CYS A 146 7.94 -3.57 -14.82
CA CYS A 146 8.21 -3.19 -13.43
C CYS A 146 7.32 -2.02 -12.98
N ILE A 147 7.04 -1.08 -13.89
CA ILE A 147 6.16 0.06 -13.59
C ILE A 147 4.70 -0.40 -13.50
N ALA A 148 4.24 -1.27 -14.40
CA ALA A 148 2.89 -1.83 -14.36
C ALA A 148 2.68 -2.68 -13.09
N GLU A 149 3.66 -3.51 -12.70
CA GLU A 149 3.65 -4.28 -11.46
C GLU A 149 3.51 -3.40 -10.21
N ASN A 150 4.30 -2.31 -10.13
CA ASN A 150 4.24 -1.40 -9.00
C ASN A 150 2.94 -0.57 -8.94
N ARG A 151 2.18 -0.47 -10.04
CA ARG A 151 0.88 0.21 -10.12
C ARG A 151 -0.29 -0.72 -9.86
N ALA A 152 -0.15 -2.01 -10.16
CA ALA A 152 -1.17 -3.02 -9.93
C ALA A 152 -1.33 -3.37 -8.45
#